data_2cf90d95a6b7ad9cb19e9fa7402237b1
#
_entry.id   2cf90d95a6b7ad9cb19e9fa7402237b1
#
_cell.length_a   1.000
_cell.length_b   1.000
_cell.length_c   1.000
_cell.angle_alpha   90.00
_cell.angle_beta   90.00
_cell.angle_gamma   90.00
#
_symmetry.space_group_name_H-M   'P 1'
#
loop_
_entity.id
_entity.type
_entity.pdbx_description
1 polymer ?
#
loop_
_entity_poly.entity_id
_entity_poly.type
_entity_poly.pdbx_seq_one_letter_code
_entity_poly.pdbx_strand_id
1 'polypeptide(L)'
;ELPQGSIFMSREHGWRDAYVARAEGLVPLDPTHGPVERFLGLYGLTGITAWGGMRGVLRPQPGETVFVNAAAGAVGSVAVQLAKIAGARVIASAGSAEKGAWLAETLGADHFVNYREENLAERLAGIAPEGLDAAFDNVGGGQLEILLDAMAPRGRIALCGAIGRYDAAEYRAGPANLFAAIEKHVSLTGFNAGFYFERAPEIIAEFAQAERAGRLLVEETIVHGLDAMAQAFIDMMAGRSRGKTLVRL
;
A
#
# COMPACT_ATOMS: atom_id res chain seq x y z
N GLU A 1 9.41 -4.85 -35.22
CA GLU A 1 10.62 -4.39 -34.48
C GLU A 1 10.22 -3.23 -33.58
N LEU A 2 10.74 -3.23 -32.35
CA LEU A 2 10.49 -2.13 -31.41
C LEU A 2 11.51 -1.01 -31.71
N PRO A 3 11.08 0.27 -31.72
CA PRO A 3 11.99 1.38 -31.97
C PRO A 3 13.10 1.45 -30.91
N GLN A 4 14.33 1.77 -31.32
CA GLN A 4 15.41 2.02 -30.39
C GLN A 4 15.09 3.24 -29.50
N GLY A 5 15.36 3.13 -28.20
CA GLY A 5 15.05 4.17 -27.22
C GLY A 5 13.62 4.10 -26.64
N SER A 6 12.80 3.17 -27.10
CA SER A 6 11.49 2.93 -26.47
C SER A 6 11.66 2.41 -25.04
N ILE A 7 10.74 2.79 -24.15
CA ILE A 7 10.77 2.42 -22.74
C ILE A 7 9.72 1.35 -22.49
N PHE A 8 10.12 0.28 -21.84
CA PHE A 8 9.26 -0.86 -21.54
C PHE A 8 9.38 -1.27 -20.09
N MET A 9 8.32 -1.84 -19.54
CA MET A 9 8.35 -2.55 -18.28
C MET A 9 8.40 -4.05 -18.54
N SER A 10 9.28 -4.77 -17.81
CA SER A 10 9.27 -6.22 -17.72
C SER A 10 9.22 -6.65 -16.25
N ARG A 11 8.55 -7.76 -15.98
CA ARG A 11 8.49 -8.39 -14.64
C ARG A 11 9.36 -9.64 -14.56
N GLU A 12 9.96 -10.01 -15.65
CA GLU A 12 10.84 -11.16 -15.76
C GLU A 12 12.30 -10.74 -15.59
N HIS A 13 13.21 -11.65 -15.55
CA HIS A 13 14.67 -11.45 -15.63
C HIS A 13 15.40 -10.98 -14.34
N GLY A 14 14.74 -10.67 -13.24
CA GLY A 14 15.38 -10.33 -11.96
C GLY A 14 16.27 -9.09 -11.99
N TRP A 15 17.21 -8.98 -11.05
CA TRP A 15 18.09 -7.82 -10.88
C TRP A 15 19.30 -7.88 -11.81
N ARG A 16 19.34 -7.01 -12.80
CA ARG A 16 20.43 -6.91 -13.77
C ARG A 16 20.39 -5.57 -14.52
N ASP A 17 21.50 -5.19 -15.09
CA ASP A 17 21.67 -3.96 -15.85
C ASP A 17 21.20 -4.10 -17.30
N ALA A 18 21.31 -5.30 -17.88
CA ALA A 18 20.88 -5.57 -19.25
C ALA A 18 20.43 -7.02 -19.44
N TYR A 19 19.54 -7.25 -20.38
CA TYR A 19 19.07 -8.58 -20.78
C TYR A 19 18.50 -8.60 -22.19
N VAL A 20 18.39 -9.78 -22.76
CA VAL A 20 17.69 -10.01 -24.02
C VAL A 20 16.29 -10.55 -23.72
N ALA A 21 15.26 -9.94 -24.28
CA ALA A 21 13.88 -10.33 -24.09
C ALA A 21 13.16 -10.51 -25.42
N ARG A 22 12.09 -11.28 -25.42
CA ARG A 22 11.11 -11.31 -26.51
C ARG A 22 10.21 -10.09 -26.40
N ALA A 23 9.79 -9.53 -27.53
CA ALA A 23 8.92 -8.35 -27.56
C ALA A 23 7.53 -8.59 -26.90
N GLU A 24 7.02 -9.83 -26.99
CA GLU A 24 5.70 -10.21 -26.50
C GLU A 24 5.53 -10.06 -24.97
N GLY A 25 6.63 -10.11 -24.22
CA GLY A 25 6.61 -9.95 -22.76
C GLY A 25 6.81 -8.50 -22.25
N LEU A 26 7.01 -7.56 -23.18
CA LEU A 26 7.32 -6.17 -22.84
C LEU A 26 6.06 -5.31 -22.84
N VAL A 27 5.85 -4.54 -21.77
CA VAL A 27 4.74 -3.59 -21.65
C VAL A 27 5.28 -2.20 -22.01
N PRO A 28 4.84 -1.59 -23.13
CA PRO A 28 5.29 -0.24 -23.48
C PRO A 28 4.79 0.76 -22.46
N LEU A 29 5.64 1.72 -22.10
CA LEU A 29 5.31 2.80 -21.18
C LEU A 29 5.06 4.08 -21.95
N ASP A 30 4.00 4.81 -21.54
CA ASP A 30 3.70 6.13 -22.08
C ASP A 30 4.25 7.21 -21.13
N PRO A 31 5.36 7.87 -21.47
CA PRO A 31 5.99 8.87 -20.62
C PRO A 31 5.16 10.17 -20.52
N THR A 32 4.10 10.32 -21.30
CA THR A 32 3.22 11.50 -21.23
C THR A 32 2.39 11.54 -19.93
N HIS A 33 2.24 10.41 -19.26
CA HIS A 33 1.56 10.36 -17.97
C HIS A 33 2.40 10.97 -16.84
N GLY A 34 3.74 10.86 -16.93
CA GLY A 34 4.67 11.37 -15.91
C GLY A 34 6.04 10.66 -15.97
N PRO A 35 6.88 10.84 -14.94
CA PRO A 35 8.18 10.21 -14.85
C PRO A 35 8.09 8.69 -14.95
N VAL A 36 9.03 8.07 -15.67
CA VAL A 36 9.01 6.61 -15.95
C VAL A 36 9.12 5.76 -14.66
N GLU A 37 9.75 6.28 -13.64
CA GLU A 37 9.87 5.66 -12.32
C GLU A 37 8.50 5.35 -11.70
N ARG A 38 7.48 6.17 -11.99
CA ARG A 38 6.11 5.99 -11.52
C ARG A 38 5.50 4.65 -11.94
N PHE A 39 5.92 4.11 -13.07
CA PHE A 39 5.43 2.79 -13.54
C PHE A 39 5.96 1.62 -12.71
N LEU A 40 7.04 1.81 -11.94
CA LEU A 40 7.49 0.84 -10.95
C LEU A 40 6.78 1.01 -9.59
N GLY A 41 6.07 2.11 -9.40
CA GLY A 41 5.38 2.49 -8.16
C GLY A 41 3.90 2.79 -8.37
N LEU A 42 3.57 4.08 -8.37
CA LEU A 42 2.18 4.59 -8.41
C LEU A 42 1.40 4.14 -9.65
N TYR A 43 2.00 4.19 -10.84
CA TYR A 43 1.33 3.76 -12.09
C TYR A 43 1.46 2.26 -12.35
N GLY A 44 2.14 1.52 -11.46
CA GLY A 44 2.37 0.09 -11.55
C GLY A 44 1.67 -0.69 -10.45
N LEU A 45 2.28 -1.83 -10.11
CA LEU A 45 1.71 -2.81 -9.19
C LEU A 45 1.25 -2.20 -7.86
N THR A 46 2.07 -1.34 -7.23
CA THR A 46 1.77 -0.85 -5.87
C THR A 46 0.63 0.15 -5.85
N GLY A 47 0.56 1.07 -6.82
CA GLY A 47 -0.58 1.99 -6.92
C GLY A 47 -1.87 1.28 -7.32
N ILE A 48 -1.82 0.37 -8.31
CA ILE A 48 -2.99 -0.45 -8.71
C ILE A 48 -3.48 -1.29 -7.53
N THR A 49 -2.58 -1.81 -6.69
CA THR A 49 -2.96 -2.51 -5.44
C THR A 49 -3.70 -1.57 -4.48
N ALA A 50 -3.16 -0.40 -4.22
CA ALA A 50 -3.80 0.58 -3.34
C ALA A 50 -5.18 1.01 -3.87
N TRP A 51 -5.30 1.24 -5.19
CA TRP A 51 -6.55 1.56 -5.86
C TRP A 51 -7.55 0.41 -5.72
N GLY A 52 -7.13 -0.82 -6.01
CA GLY A 52 -7.97 -2.02 -5.92
C GLY A 52 -8.56 -2.21 -4.52
N GLY A 53 -7.74 -2.07 -3.47
CA GLY A 53 -8.23 -2.16 -2.10
C GLY A 53 -9.12 -0.99 -1.69
N MET A 54 -8.76 0.26 -2.05
CA MET A 54 -9.55 1.43 -1.65
C MET A 54 -10.79 1.65 -2.53
N ARG A 55 -10.67 1.58 -3.87
CA ARG A 55 -11.78 1.86 -4.80
C ARG A 55 -12.58 0.61 -5.15
N GLY A 56 -11.90 -0.55 -5.22
CA GLY A 56 -12.54 -1.82 -5.57
C GLY A 56 -13.24 -2.49 -4.37
N VAL A 57 -12.56 -2.57 -3.23
CA VAL A 57 -13.00 -3.34 -2.06
C VAL A 57 -13.65 -2.44 -1.01
N LEU A 58 -12.91 -1.53 -0.40
CA LEU A 58 -13.35 -0.77 0.78
C LEU A 58 -14.38 0.31 0.45
N ARG A 59 -14.19 1.06 -0.62
CA ARG A 59 -15.07 2.14 -1.08
C ARG A 59 -15.46 3.10 0.05
N PRO A 60 -14.47 3.69 0.76
CA PRO A 60 -14.76 4.52 1.91
C PRO A 60 -15.64 5.70 1.54
N GLN A 61 -16.56 6.04 2.45
CA GLN A 61 -17.46 7.18 2.32
C GLN A 61 -16.95 8.37 3.14
N PRO A 62 -17.33 9.60 2.80
CA PRO A 62 -17.00 10.77 3.61
C PRO A 62 -17.43 10.59 5.08
N GLY A 63 -16.49 10.87 5.99
CA GLY A 63 -16.72 10.75 7.44
C GLY A 63 -16.46 9.36 8.03
N GLU A 64 -16.34 8.30 7.22
CA GLU A 64 -15.95 6.99 7.72
C GLU A 64 -14.53 6.99 8.30
N THR A 65 -14.30 6.20 9.33
CA THR A 65 -12.99 5.99 9.95
C THR A 65 -12.28 4.80 9.27
N VAL A 66 -11.17 5.10 8.59
CA VAL A 66 -10.38 4.12 7.84
C VAL A 66 -9.03 3.92 8.51
N PHE A 67 -8.68 2.67 8.79
CA PHE A 67 -7.35 2.30 9.26
C PHE A 67 -6.48 1.76 8.13
N VAL A 68 -5.21 2.15 8.11
CA VAL A 68 -4.20 1.63 7.16
C VAL A 68 -2.95 1.22 7.94
N ASN A 69 -2.59 -0.05 7.92
CA ASN A 69 -1.30 -0.50 8.47
C ASN A 69 -0.19 -0.52 7.40
N ALA A 70 1.06 -0.62 7.84
CA ALA A 70 2.25 -0.41 6.99
C ALA A 70 2.10 0.85 6.10
N ALA A 71 1.50 1.89 6.68
CA ALA A 71 1.02 3.08 5.97
C ALA A 71 2.13 3.88 5.29
N ALA A 72 3.38 3.81 5.78
CA ALA A 72 4.52 4.49 5.17
C ALA A 72 5.19 3.74 4.01
N GLY A 73 4.67 2.56 3.65
CA GLY A 73 5.16 1.76 2.51
C GLY A 73 4.55 2.19 1.18
N ALA A 74 5.03 1.58 0.09
CA ALA A 74 4.64 1.92 -1.28
C ALA A 74 3.12 1.79 -1.57
N VAL A 75 2.45 0.79 -1.00
CA VAL A 75 1.00 0.61 -1.12
C VAL A 75 0.27 1.46 -0.08
N GLY A 76 0.71 1.39 1.18
CA GLY A 76 0.05 2.05 2.30
C GLY A 76 -0.03 3.56 2.15
N SER A 77 1.04 4.21 1.66
CA SER A 77 1.08 5.67 1.47
C SER A 77 0.09 6.17 0.41
N VAL A 78 -0.13 5.38 -0.64
CA VAL A 78 -1.16 5.68 -1.64
C VAL A 78 -2.56 5.41 -1.05
N ALA A 79 -2.72 4.31 -0.31
CA ALA A 79 -3.99 3.95 0.32
C ALA A 79 -4.46 5.03 1.31
N VAL A 80 -3.56 5.57 2.17
CA VAL A 80 -3.87 6.72 3.05
C VAL A 80 -4.44 7.89 2.27
N GLN A 81 -3.76 8.28 1.19
CA GLN A 81 -4.19 9.44 0.40
C GLN A 81 -5.50 9.19 -0.36
N LEU A 82 -5.72 7.99 -0.89
CA LEU A 82 -7.00 7.64 -1.52
C LEU A 82 -8.16 7.67 -0.54
N ALA A 83 -7.95 7.26 0.72
CA ALA A 83 -8.94 7.39 1.79
C ALA A 83 -9.21 8.86 2.13
N LYS A 84 -8.16 9.70 2.21
CA LYS A 84 -8.31 11.15 2.42
C LYS A 84 -9.06 11.82 1.26
N ILE A 85 -8.75 11.47 0.00
CA ILE A 85 -9.47 11.98 -1.18
C ILE A 85 -10.95 11.57 -1.14
N ALA A 86 -11.28 10.42 -0.55
CA ALA A 86 -12.66 10.00 -0.35
C ALA A 86 -13.38 10.73 0.80
N GLY A 87 -12.69 11.60 1.54
CA GLY A 87 -13.24 12.34 2.68
C GLY A 87 -13.28 11.54 3.98
N ALA A 88 -12.55 10.43 4.06
CA ALA A 88 -12.49 9.62 5.27
C ALA A 88 -11.58 10.24 6.34
N ARG A 89 -11.85 9.89 7.60
CA ARG A 89 -10.95 10.07 8.73
C ARG A 89 -9.95 8.91 8.74
N VAL A 90 -8.66 9.19 8.62
CA VAL A 90 -7.63 8.16 8.43
C VAL A 90 -6.78 7.99 9.69
N ILE A 91 -6.70 6.76 10.17
CA ILE A 91 -5.75 6.32 11.18
C ILE A 91 -4.67 5.50 10.47
N ALA A 92 -3.43 5.95 10.55
CA ALA A 92 -2.29 5.29 9.90
C ALA A 92 -1.37 4.64 10.94
N SER A 93 -0.77 3.48 10.63
CA SER A 93 0.27 2.91 11.49
C SER A 93 1.57 2.64 10.74
N ALA A 94 2.68 2.94 11.40
CA ALA A 94 4.04 2.64 10.95
C ALA A 94 4.96 2.41 12.15
N GLY A 95 6.23 2.07 11.92
CA GLY A 95 7.15 1.64 12.98
C GLY A 95 8.15 2.70 13.44
N SER A 96 7.93 3.99 13.18
CA SER A 96 8.76 5.06 13.73
C SER A 96 8.03 6.39 13.79
N ALA A 97 8.42 7.24 14.75
CA ALA A 97 7.86 8.58 14.92
C ALA A 97 8.07 9.47 13.67
N GLU A 98 9.24 9.35 13.01
CA GLU A 98 9.54 10.09 11.77
C GLU A 98 8.52 9.75 10.66
N LYS A 99 8.21 8.46 10.48
CA LYS A 99 7.17 8.03 9.53
C LYS A 99 5.80 8.54 9.93
N GLY A 100 5.52 8.60 11.23
CA GLY A 100 4.29 9.15 11.76
C GLY A 100 4.13 10.64 11.45
N ALA A 101 5.14 11.43 11.66
CA ALA A 101 5.15 12.85 11.32
C ALA A 101 4.89 13.05 9.81
N TRP A 102 5.57 12.30 8.95
CA TRP A 102 5.36 12.36 7.52
C TRP A 102 3.93 11.96 7.11
N LEU A 103 3.38 10.87 7.69
CA LEU A 103 2.02 10.43 7.40
C LEU A 103 0.98 11.48 7.78
N ALA A 104 1.16 12.16 8.92
CA ALA A 104 0.25 13.18 9.40
C ALA A 104 0.42 14.51 8.63
N GLU A 105 1.64 15.02 8.57
CA GLU A 105 1.93 16.38 8.09
C GLU A 105 1.94 16.45 6.56
N THR A 106 2.36 15.37 5.88
CA THR A 106 2.51 15.35 4.43
C THR A 106 1.36 14.65 3.73
N LEU A 107 0.94 13.46 4.23
CA LEU A 107 -0.13 12.68 3.59
C LEU A 107 -1.52 12.94 4.19
N GLY A 108 -1.60 13.71 5.27
CA GLY A 108 -2.85 14.15 5.87
C GLY A 108 -3.58 13.08 6.68
N ALA A 109 -2.88 12.06 7.21
CA ALA A 109 -3.48 11.13 8.16
C ALA A 109 -3.93 11.89 9.41
N ASP A 110 -5.17 11.66 9.87
CA ASP A 110 -5.72 12.38 11.02
C ASP A 110 -5.13 11.88 12.35
N HIS A 111 -4.74 10.61 12.38
CA HIS A 111 -4.09 9.99 13.54
C HIS A 111 -2.99 9.03 13.09
N PHE A 112 -2.01 8.88 13.97
CA PHE A 112 -0.89 7.96 13.78
C PHE A 112 -0.72 7.07 15.01
N VAL A 113 -0.34 5.80 14.77
CA VAL A 113 0.02 4.84 15.80
C VAL A 113 1.38 4.22 15.48
N ASN A 114 2.34 4.36 16.39
CA ASN A 114 3.62 3.66 16.30
C ASN A 114 3.48 2.25 16.89
N TYR A 115 3.18 1.26 16.05
CA TYR A 115 2.92 -0.11 16.49
C TYR A 115 4.11 -0.80 17.19
N ARG A 116 5.32 -0.20 17.15
CA ARG A 116 6.51 -0.72 17.85
C ARG A 116 6.61 -0.23 19.29
N GLU A 117 6.03 0.92 19.59
CA GLU A 117 6.14 1.62 20.88
C GLU A 117 4.80 1.68 21.61
N GLU A 118 3.70 1.58 20.89
CA GLU A 118 2.35 1.73 21.41
C GLU A 118 1.55 0.42 21.26
N ASN A 119 0.63 0.18 22.20
CA ASN A 119 -0.34 -0.91 22.07
C ASN A 119 -1.40 -0.52 21.04
N LEU A 120 -1.37 -1.18 19.86
CA LEU A 120 -2.26 -0.87 18.75
C LEU A 120 -3.75 -0.99 19.13
N ALA A 121 -4.13 -2.02 19.91
CA ALA A 121 -5.52 -2.23 20.30
C ALA A 121 -6.03 -1.10 21.20
N GLU A 122 -5.26 -0.71 22.23
CA GLU A 122 -5.62 0.39 23.14
C GLU A 122 -5.70 1.73 22.41
N ARG A 123 -4.75 1.97 21.49
CA ARG A 123 -4.75 3.19 20.69
C ARG A 123 -5.96 3.27 19.77
N LEU A 124 -6.31 2.18 19.09
CA LEU A 124 -7.50 2.14 18.23
C LEU A 124 -8.79 2.35 19.06
N ALA A 125 -8.92 1.71 20.21
CA ALA A 125 -10.06 1.91 21.10
C ALA A 125 -10.19 3.37 21.57
N GLY A 126 -9.08 4.05 21.86
CA GLY A 126 -9.07 5.45 22.25
C GLY A 126 -9.36 6.43 21.10
N ILE A 127 -8.87 6.14 19.88
CA ILE A 127 -9.04 7.02 18.72
C ILE A 127 -10.40 6.81 18.05
N ALA A 128 -10.87 5.57 17.97
CA ALA A 128 -12.11 5.18 17.29
C ALA A 128 -13.01 4.36 18.25
N PRO A 129 -13.58 4.95 19.29
CA PRO A 129 -14.39 4.22 20.28
C PRO A 129 -15.64 3.57 19.68
N GLU A 130 -16.17 4.13 18.58
CA GLU A 130 -17.31 3.54 17.83
C GLU A 130 -16.85 2.41 16.85
N GLY A 131 -15.55 2.16 16.74
CA GLY A 131 -14.94 1.20 15.85
C GLY A 131 -14.52 1.77 14.50
N LEU A 132 -13.89 0.91 13.70
CA LEU A 132 -13.40 1.22 12.36
C LEU A 132 -14.45 0.84 11.31
N ASP A 133 -14.79 1.75 10.40
CA ASP A 133 -15.68 1.45 9.27
C ASP A 133 -14.98 0.64 8.19
N ALA A 134 -13.68 0.91 7.99
CA ALA A 134 -12.86 0.19 7.03
C ALA A 134 -11.41 0.01 7.49
N ALA A 135 -10.76 -1.07 7.07
CA ALA A 135 -9.35 -1.32 7.31
C ALA A 135 -8.66 -1.87 6.07
N PHE A 136 -7.50 -1.30 5.75
CA PHE A 136 -6.62 -1.76 4.68
C PHE A 136 -5.45 -2.52 5.31
N ASP A 137 -5.50 -3.85 5.24
CA ASP A 137 -4.53 -4.71 5.91
C ASP A 137 -3.42 -5.18 4.97
N ASN A 138 -2.21 -4.64 5.17
CA ASN A 138 -0.97 -5.06 4.51
C ASN A 138 -0.17 -6.08 5.33
N VAL A 139 -0.53 -6.30 6.60
CA VAL A 139 0.34 -6.96 7.59
C VAL A 139 -0.12 -8.37 7.93
N GLY A 140 -1.44 -8.54 8.14
CA GLY A 140 -1.99 -9.83 8.57
C GLY A 140 -1.61 -10.21 10.01
N GLY A 141 -1.73 -11.49 10.33
CA GLY A 141 -1.32 -12.05 11.63
C GLY A 141 -2.01 -11.38 12.82
N GLY A 142 -1.25 -11.09 13.88
CA GLY A 142 -1.80 -10.47 15.09
C GLY A 142 -2.41 -9.08 14.89
N GLN A 143 -1.97 -8.32 13.88
CA GLN A 143 -2.63 -7.04 13.57
C GLN A 143 -4.03 -7.27 12.99
N LEU A 144 -4.24 -8.29 12.17
CA LEU A 144 -5.57 -8.63 11.67
C LEU A 144 -6.52 -9.05 12.80
N GLU A 145 -6.02 -9.75 13.83
CA GLU A 145 -6.81 -10.05 15.04
C GLU A 145 -7.27 -8.77 15.75
N ILE A 146 -6.33 -7.84 15.96
CA ILE A 146 -6.66 -6.54 16.56
C ILE A 146 -7.69 -5.78 15.70
N LEU A 147 -7.54 -5.81 14.37
CA LEU A 147 -8.49 -5.15 13.48
C LEU A 147 -9.89 -5.74 13.58
N LEU A 148 -10.03 -7.07 13.62
CA LEU A 148 -11.33 -7.73 13.78
C LEU A 148 -12.07 -7.23 15.04
N ASP A 149 -11.35 -7.11 16.16
CA ASP A 149 -11.91 -6.60 17.41
C ASP A 149 -12.21 -5.09 17.36
N ALA A 150 -11.45 -4.33 16.59
CA ALA A 150 -11.59 -2.88 16.46
C ALA A 150 -12.65 -2.44 15.43
N MET A 151 -13.19 -3.35 14.60
CA MET A 151 -14.17 -2.98 13.58
C MET A 151 -15.52 -2.54 14.19
N ALA A 152 -16.12 -1.53 13.58
CA ALA A 152 -17.53 -1.19 13.78
C ALA A 152 -18.44 -2.27 13.16
N PRO A 153 -19.73 -2.37 13.59
CA PRO A 153 -20.70 -3.21 12.93
C PRO A 153 -20.81 -2.90 11.43
N ARG A 154 -20.79 -3.95 10.59
CA ARG A 154 -20.75 -3.89 9.11
C ARG A 154 -19.48 -3.29 8.53
N GLY A 155 -18.40 -3.22 9.30
CA GLY A 155 -17.10 -2.80 8.84
C GLY A 155 -16.54 -3.69 7.71
N ARG A 156 -15.54 -3.19 7.00
CA ARG A 156 -14.94 -3.85 5.84
C ARG A 156 -13.42 -3.92 5.99
N ILE A 157 -12.84 -5.10 5.79
CA ILE A 157 -11.38 -5.29 5.79
C ILE A 157 -10.93 -5.73 4.40
N ALA A 158 -10.05 -4.98 3.77
CA ALA A 158 -9.35 -5.37 2.56
C ALA A 158 -8.05 -6.09 2.94
N LEU A 159 -7.97 -7.38 2.64
CA LEU A 159 -6.78 -8.19 2.88
C LEU A 159 -5.83 -8.04 1.67
N CYS A 160 -4.86 -7.15 1.80
CA CYS A 160 -3.90 -6.79 0.75
C CYS A 160 -2.63 -7.63 0.81
N GLY A 161 -2.12 -7.87 2.01
CA GLY A 161 -0.83 -8.53 2.18
C GLY A 161 -0.69 -9.23 3.53
N ALA A 162 0.46 -9.86 3.72
CA ALA A 162 0.81 -10.55 4.95
C ALA A 162 2.30 -10.32 5.28
N ILE A 163 2.75 -9.04 5.19
CA ILE A 163 4.17 -8.70 5.35
C ILE A 163 4.72 -9.13 6.72
N GLY A 164 3.88 -9.18 7.75
CA GLY A 164 4.24 -9.70 9.08
C GLY A 164 4.58 -11.20 9.10
N ARG A 165 4.43 -11.90 7.96
CA ARG A 165 4.72 -13.34 7.82
C ARG A 165 5.88 -13.64 6.88
N TYR A 166 6.40 -12.65 6.15
CA TYR A 166 7.44 -12.91 5.14
C TYR A 166 8.74 -13.46 5.73
N ASP A 167 9.04 -13.10 6.98
CA ASP A 167 10.23 -13.61 7.72
C ASP A 167 9.89 -14.75 8.68
N ALA A 168 8.65 -15.25 8.71
CA ALA A 168 8.26 -16.29 9.63
C ALA A 168 8.74 -17.66 9.13
N ALA A 169 9.58 -18.31 9.91
CA ALA A 169 10.07 -19.68 9.64
C ALA A 169 8.94 -20.74 9.75
N GLU A 170 7.85 -20.41 10.44
CA GLU A 170 6.75 -21.32 10.68
C GLU A 170 5.42 -20.74 10.20
N TYR A 171 4.55 -21.61 9.68
CA TYR A 171 3.19 -21.26 9.33
C TYR A 171 2.39 -20.99 10.61
N ARG A 172 2.00 -19.72 10.82
CA ARG A 172 1.12 -19.37 11.93
C ARG A 172 -0.34 -19.60 11.54
N ALA A 173 -1.14 -20.05 12.50
CA ALA A 173 -2.58 -20.16 12.35
C ALA A 173 -3.19 -18.79 11.97
N GLY A 174 -4.36 -18.80 11.36
CA GLY A 174 -5.13 -17.56 11.08
C GLY A 174 -5.62 -16.90 12.37
N PRO A 175 -6.37 -15.79 12.25
CA PRO A 175 -6.95 -15.09 13.39
C PRO A 175 -7.79 -16.04 14.27
N ALA A 176 -7.52 -16.05 15.57
CA ALA A 176 -8.27 -16.88 16.52
C ALA A 176 -9.68 -16.32 16.80
N ASN A 177 -9.90 -15.04 16.53
CA ASN A 177 -11.13 -14.28 16.83
C ASN A 177 -12.02 -14.04 15.60
N LEU A 178 -12.00 -14.91 14.59
CA LEU A 178 -12.88 -14.79 13.40
C LEU A 178 -14.36 -14.70 13.74
N PHE A 179 -14.78 -15.19 14.92
CA PHE A 179 -16.16 -15.08 15.38
C PHE A 179 -16.62 -13.62 15.51
N ALA A 180 -15.72 -12.69 15.81
CA ALA A 180 -16.01 -11.25 15.83
C ALA A 180 -16.56 -10.73 14.49
N ALA A 181 -16.11 -11.33 13.36
CA ALA A 181 -16.65 -10.97 12.05
C ALA A 181 -18.12 -11.36 11.89
N ILE A 182 -18.55 -12.46 12.50
CA ILE A 182 -19.97 -12.90 12.51
C ILE A 182 -20.79 -11.96 13.37
N GLU A 183 -20.37 -11.71 14.62
CA GLU A 183 -21.09 -10.87 15.56
C GLU A 183 -21.32 -9.44 15.06
N LYS A 184 -20.31 -8.88 14.38
CA LYS A 184 -20.34 -7.50 13.87
C LYS A 184 -20.72 -7.39 12.38
N HIS A 185 -21.02 -8.50 11.69
CA HIS A 185 -21.24 -8.53 10.23
C HIS A 185 -20.08 -7.89 9.44
N VAL A 186 -18.83 -8.13 9.86
CA VAL A 186 -17.64 -7.60 9.17
C VAL A 186 -17.36 -8.39 7.89
N SER A 187 -17.09 -7.68 6.81
CA SER A 187 -16.65 -8.29 5.55
C SER A 187 -15.13 -8.31 5.47
N LEU A 188 -14.53 -9.49 5.28
CA LEU A 188 -13.12 -9.65 4.97
C LEU A 188 -13.00 -10.04 3.50
N THR A 189 -12.33 -9.20 2.72
CA THR A 189 -12.19 -9.42 1.28
C THR A 189 -10.73 -9.47 0.89
N GLY A 190 -10.25 -10.66 0.48
CA GLY A 190 -8.98 -10.81 -0.18
C GLY A 190 -9.05 -10.30 -1.62
N PHE A 191 -8.02 -9.61 -2.08
CA PHE A 191 -7.96 -9.13 -3.46
C PHE A 191 -6.52 -9.21 -3.99
N ASN A 192 -6.42 -9.25 -5.33
CA ASN A 192 -5.14 -9.23 -6.02
C ASN A 192 -5.16 -8.15 -7.10
N ALA A 193 -4.09 -7.37 -7.18
CA ALA A 193 -3.95 -6.32 -8.19
C ALA A 193 -4.10 -6.82 -9.63
N GLY A 194 -3.79 -8.11 -9.87
CA GLY A 194 -3.95 -8.74 -11.20
C GLY A 194 -5.34 -8.56 -11.80
N PHE A 195 -6.39 -8.58 -10.97
CA PHE A 195 -7.77 -8.37 -11.42
C PHE A 195 -8.10 -6.92 -11.83
N TYR A 196 -7.19 -5.99 -11.58
CA TYR A 196 -7.37 -4.57 -11.93
C TYR A 196 -6.46 -4.11 -13.08
N PHE A 197 -5.57 -4.96 -13.60
CA PHE A 197 -4.65 -4.57 -14.67
C PHE A 197 -5.36 -4.21 -15.99
N GLU A 198 -6.50 -4.78 -16.28
CA GLU A 198 -7.30 -4.39 -17.44
C GLU A 198 -7.78 -2.92 -17.34
N ARG A 199 -7.93 -2.41 -16.12
CA ARG A 199 -8.27 -1.02 -15.81
C ARG A 199 -7.05 -0.12 -15.61
N ALA A 200 -5.83 -0.62 -15.82
CA ALA A 200 -4.62 0.16 -15.60
C ALA A 200 -4.61 1.52 -16.33
N PRO A 201 -5.04 1.65 -17.58
CA PRO A 201 -5.09 2.94 -18.25
C PRO A 201 -5.96 3.97 -17.54
N GLU A 202 -7.15 3.57 -17.06
CA GLU A 202 -8.07 4.42 -16.29
C GLU A 202 -7.45 4.81 -14.94
N ILE A 203 -6.86 3.84 -14.22
CA ILE A 203 -6.24 4.05 -12.91
C ILE A 203 -5.05 5.00 -13.02
N ILE A 204 -4.21 4.82 -14.04
CA ILE A 204 -3.05 5.69 -14.30
C ILE A 204 -3.52 7.11 -14.60
N ALA A 205 -4.57 7.27 -15.40
CA ALA A 205 -5.13 8.59 -15.70
C ALA A 205 -5.67 9.30 -14.44
N GLU A 206 -6.38 8.57 -13.55
CA GLU A 206 -6.85 9.08 -12.26
C GLU A 206 -5.67 9.55 -11.40
N PHE A 207 -4.64 8.71 -11.28
CA PHE A 207 -3.44 9.03 -10.49
C PHE A 207 -2.67 10.22 -11.05
N ALA A 208 -2.42 10.24 -12.35
CA ALA A 208 -1.73 11.35 -13.00
C ALA A 208 -2.50 12.68 -12.86
N GLN A 209 -3.83 12.65 -12.89
CA GLN A 209 -4.65 13.83 -12.62
C GLN A 209 -4.54 14.26 -11.15
N ALA A 210 -4.60 13.31 -10.20
CA ALA A 210 -4.50 13.61 -8.78
C ALA A 210 -3.11 14.15 -8.40
N GLU A 211 -2.04 13.59 -8.97
CA GLU A 211 -0.65 14.03 -8.79
C GLU A 211 -0.46 15.46 -9.35
N ARG A 212 -0.89 15.73 -10.58
CA ARG A 212 -0.84 17.09 -11.17
C ARG A 212 -1.65 18.13 -10.39
N ALA A 213 -2.72 17.71 -9.74
CA ALA A 213 -3.54 18.58 -8.89
C ALA A 213 -2.99 18.73 -7.45
N GLY A 214 -1.84 18.12 -7.14
CA GLY A 214 -1.25 18.13 -5.79
C GLY A 214 -2.07 17.39 -4.74
N ARG A 215 -3.02 16.56 -5.15
CA ARG A 215 -3.88 15.79 -4.23
C ARG A 215 -3.32 14.41 -3.91
N LEU A 216 -2.31 13.98 -4.65
CA LEU A 216 -1.60 12.72 -4.43
C LEU A 216 -0.10 12.98 -4.56
N LEU A 217 0.63 12.68 -3.50
CA LEU A 217 2.07 12.85 -3.41
C LEU A 217 2.74 11.49 -3.52
N VAL A 218 3.84 11.43 -4.24
CA VAL A 218 4.61 10.19 -4.43
C VAL A 218 5.95 10.30 -3.71
N GLU A 219 6.18 9.35 -2.83
CA GLU A 219 7.45 9.21 -2.13
C GLU A 219 8.21 8.01 -2.67
N GLU A 220 9.44 8.23 -3.08
CA GLU A 220 10.34 7.22 -3.62
C GLU A 220 11.69 7.28 -2.91
N THR A 221 12.13 6.14 -2.39
CA THR A 221 13.50 5.97 -1.88
C THR A 221 14.36 5.47 -3.04
N ILE A 222 15.14 6.36 -3.66
CA ILE A 222 15.97 6.01 -4.81
C ILE A 222 17.41 5.78 -4.35
N VAL A 223 17.96 4.60 -4.67
CA VAL A 223 19.39 4.29 -4.53
C VAL A 223 20.02 4.11 -5.91
N HIS A 224 21.32 4.28 -6.02
CA HIS A 224 22.03 4.26 -7.30
C HIS A 224 22.98 3.07 -7.40
N GLY A 225 22.98 2.42 -8.56
CA GLY A 225 23.87 1.33 -8.92
C GLY A 225 23.35 -0.04 -8.47
N LEU A 226 23.66 -1.06 -9.29
CA LEU A 226 23.28 -2.45 -9.04
C LEU A 226 23.86 -2.98 -7.71
N ASP A 227 25.05 -2.56 -7.34
CA ASP A 227 25.73 -2.98 -6.11
C ASP A 227 24.98 -2.55 -4.84
N ALA A 228 24.21 -1.45 -4.89
CA ALA A 228 23.41 -0.97 -3.78
C ALA A 228 22.10 -1.77 -3.56
N MET A 229 21.70 -2.60 -4.53
CA MET A 229 20.40 -3.24 -4.57
C MET A 229 20.15 -4.20 -3.39
N ALA A 230 21.15 -5.00 -3.03
CA ALA A 230 21.04 -5.95 -1.91
C ALA A 230 20.81 -5.20 -0.58
N GLN A 231 21.59 -4.12 -0.34
CA GLN A 231 21.42 -3.33 0.87
C GLN A 231 20.08 -2.58 0.89
N ALA A 232 19.64 -2.03 -0.26
CA ALA A 232 18.34 -1.38 -0.37
C ALA A 232 17.18 -2.35 -0.05
N PHE A 233 17.28 -3.61 -0.49
CA PHE A 233 16.32 -4.64 -0.16
C PHE A 233 16.30 -4.96 1.35
N ILE A 234 17.49 -5.14 1.97
CA ILE A 234 17.62 -5.36 3.41
C ILE A 234 17.03 -4.18 4.20
N ASP A 235 17.29 -2.95 3.76
CA ASP A 235 16.78 -1.74 4.40
C ASP A 235 15.25 -1.64 4.29
N MET A 236 14.70 -2.00 3.14
CA MET A 236 13.27 -2.06 2.92
C MET A 236 12.61 -3.12 3.84
N MET A 237 13.18 -4.33 3.91
CA MET A 237 12.67 -5.40 4.78
C MET A 237 12.75 -5.03 6.27
N ALA A 238 13.80 -4.33 6.68
CA ALA A 238 13.95 -3.81 8.03
C ALA A 238 13.04 -2.59 8.34
N GLY A 239 12.27 -2.13 7.35
CA GLY A 239 11.39 -0.98 7.49
C GLY A 239 12.13 0.36 7.60
N ARG A 240 13.33 0.48 7.04
CA ARG A 240 14.10 1.75 7.01
C ARG A 240 13.73 2.66 5.85
N SER A 241 13.09 2.14 4.82
CA SER A 241 12.64 2.93 3.66
C SER A 241 11.26 3.56 3.90
N ARG A 242 10.94 4.57 3.08
CA ARG A 242 9.65 5.26 3.00
C ARG A 242 9.18 5.29 1.55
N GLY A 243 7.88 5.11 1.33
CA GLY A 243 7.32 5.03 -0.01
C GLY A 243 7.81 3.83 -0.81
N LYS A 244 8.07 4.02 -2.10
CA LYS A 244 8.57 2.99 -3.01
C LYS A 244 10.10 3.02 -3.08
N THR A 245 10.74 1.90 -2.76
CA THR A 245 12.19 1.76 -2.97
C THR A 245 12.47 1.41 -4.43
N LEU A 246 13.35 2.17 -5.05
CA LEU A 246 13.81 2.02 -6.43
C LEU A 246 15.33 2.00 -6.51
N VAL A 247 15.88 1.25 -7.46
CA VAL A 247 17.30 1.29 -7.80
C VAL A 247 17.45 1.85 -9.21
N ARG A 248 18.19 2.93 -9.35
CA ARG A 248 18.56 3.53 -10.64
C ARG A 248 19.93 3.02 -11.02
N LEU A 249 20.02 2.39 -12.20
CA LEU A 249 21.26 1.88 -12.78
C LEU A 249 22.02 2.99 -13.49
#